data_f801be758ab82e5cecc4128e8e7fd484
#
_entry.id   f801be758ab82e5cecc4128e8e7fd484
#
_cell.length_a   1.000
_cell.length_b   1.000
_cell.length_c   1.000
_cell.angle_alpha   90.00
_cell.angle_beta   90.00
_cell.angle_gamma   90.00
#
_symmetry.space_group_name_H-M   'P 1'
#
loop_
_entity.id
_entity.type
_entity.pdbx_description
1 polymer ?
#
loop_
_entity_poly.entity_id
_entity_poly.type
_entity_poly.pdbx_seq_one_letter_code
_entity_poly.pdbx_strand_id
1 'polypeptide(L)'
;MMDFTQGSILKKLLRFMVPILGALILQAAYGAVDLLVVGRFGSTSGLSGVSTGSQVLNLVTFVVTQLAMGITVLIARYLGEKKEEQIGSIIGGGTVVFAAISLVLFVVMVGFARPIAVLMQAPEEAVGLTAAYIRICGAGIFFIVAYNVLSAIFRGLGDSNSPLLFVFVACIVNIVGDLVLVAGLGMDAMGAALATVFAQALSVVFAIVRLVKKGLPFTITGYDFRWNPQCGKFLQIGLPLALQECLTQGSFLALCAFVNRLGLEASSGYGVACKIVNFAMLIPSALMQSTSSFVSQNVGAGEQKRAKKTMFTGIGIGLLVGCFVFVLVFFRGNLLAGIFSADAAVVQRGYEYLKGFAPETLLTAVLFSMMGYFNGNGKTVWVMLQGLIQTLLVRLPFAYYMSIQPDASLTNIGLAAPISTAFGIVLNVACFLYLEHAAKRS
;
A
#
# COMPACT_ATOMS: atom_id res chain seq x y z
N MET A 1 -14.78 -11.72 -14.62
CA MET A 1 -14.86 -11.68 -13.15
C MET A 1 -14.63 -13.09 -12.62
N MET A 2 -13.85 -13.25 -11.56
CA MET A 2 -13.63 -14.56 -10.96
C MET A 2 -14.66 -14.80 -9.86
N ASP A 3 -15.34 -15.94 -9.92
CA ASP A 3 -16.12 -16.43 -8.80
C ASP A 3 -15.21 -17.20 -7.83
N PHE A 4 -15.09 -16.71 -6.59
CA PHE A 4 -14.24 -17.30 -5.56
C PHE A 4 -14.97 -18.38 -4.72
N THR A 5 -16.25 -18.54 -4.88
CA THR A 5 -17.06 -19.48 -4.08
C THR A 5 -16.88 -20.93 -4.49
N GLN A 6 -16.34 -21.19 -5.68
CA GLN A 6 -16.19 -22.54 -6.25
C GLN A 6 -14.77 -22.82 -6.75
N GLY A 7 -14.45 -24.09 -6.99
CA GLY A 7 -13.18 -24.54 -7.58
C GLY A 7 -11.98 -24.47 -6.66
N SER A 8 -10.78 -24.65 -7.20
CA SER A 8 -9.53 -24.66 -6.43
C SER A 8 -9.17 -23.30 -5.84
N ILE A 9 -9.02 -23.23 -4.52
CA ILE A 9 -8.63 -22.02 -3.80
C ILE A 9 -7.23 -21.59 -4.23
N LEU A 10 -6.27 -22.49 -4.19
CA LEU A 10 -4.87 -22.20 -4.53
C LEU A 10 -4.73 -21.59 -5.93
N LYS A 11 -5.31 -22.25 -6.95
CA LYS A 11 -5.22 -21.78 -8.33
C LYS A 11 -5.87 -20.40 -8.52
N LYS A 12 -7.05 -20.19 -7.93
CA LYS A 12 -7.77 -18.92 -8.05
C LYS A 12 -7.09 -17.80 -7.26
N LEU A 13 -6.59 -18.09 -6.05
CA LEU A 13 -5.89 -17.11 -5.23
C LEU A 13 -4.59 -16.65 -5.92
N LEU A 14 -3.79 -17.56 -6.44
CA LEU A 14 -2.58 -17.21 -7.21
C LEU A 14 -2.93 -16.42 -8.47
N ARG A 15 -3.92 -16.85 -9.24
CA ARG A 15 -4.36 -16.16 -10.46
C ARG A 15 -4.88 -14.74 -10.19
N PHE A 16 -5.41 -14.49 -9.00
CA PHE A 16 -5.89 -13.17 -8.59
C PHE A 16 -4.77 -12.33 -7.98
N MET A 17 -3.88 -12.95 -7.18
CA MET A 17 -2.79 -12.27 -6.48
C MET A 17 -1.67 -11.80 -7.42
N VAL A 18 -1.29 -12.61 -8.42
CA VAL A 18 -0.16 -12.30 -9.31
C VAL A 18 -0.35 -10.97 -10.07
N PRO A 19 -1.51 -10.67 -10.66
CA PRO A 19 -1.73 -9.36 -11.26
C PRO A 19 -1.73 -8.20 -10.25
N ILE A 20 -2.19 -8.40 -9.01
CA ILE A 20 -2.11 -7.38 -7.96
C ILE A 20 -0.65 -7.11 -7.61
N LEU A 21 0.15 -8.16 -7.42
CA LEU A 21 1.59 -8.03 -7.19
C LEU A 21 2.28 -7.32 -8.37
N GLY A 22 1.95 -7.69 -9.60
CA GLY A 22 2.46 -7.03 -10.81
C GLY A 22 2.13 -5.53 -10.83
N ALA A 23 0.90 -5.15 -10.45
CA ALA A 23 0.50 -3.75 -10.35
C ALA A 23 1.33 -3.00 -9.30
N LEU A 24 1.54 -3.59 -8.11
CA LEU A 24 2.35 -2.99 -7.05
C LEU A 24 3.82 -2.82 -7.46
N ILE A 25 4.39 -3.82 -8.14
CA ILE A 25 5.77 -3.75 -8.68
C ILE A 25 5.88 -2.63 -9.72
N LEU A 26 4.94 -2.54 -10.66
CA LEU A 26 4.94 -1.48 -11.67
C LEU A 26 4.81 -0.09 -11.03
N GLN A 27 3.97 0.07 -10.00
CA GLN A 27 3.86 1.33 -9.25
C GLN A 27 5.17 1.71 -8.57
N ALA A 28 5.85 0.76 -7.94
CA ALA A 28 7.16 1.00 -7.35
C ALA A 28 8.22 1.34 -8.41
N ALA A 29 8.15 0.67 -9.56
CA ALA A 29 9.10 0.86 -10.66
C ALA A 29 8.97 2.25 -11.30
N TYR A 30 7.76 2.72 -11.63
CA TYR A 30 7.64 4.04 -12.26
C TYR A 30 8.05 5.17 -11.30
N GLY A 31 7.76 5.07 -10.01
CA GLY A 31 8.26 6.03 -9.02
C GLY A 31 9.79 6.07 -8.92
N ALA A 32 10.46 4.93 -9.14
CA ALA A 32 11.92 4.89 -9.25
C ALA A 32 12.43 5.53 -10.57
N VAL A 33 11.68 5.36 -11.66
CA VAL A 33 12.03 5.97 -12.97
C VAL A 33 11.90 7.49 -12.92
N ASP A 34 10.87 8.05 -12.28
CA ASP A 34 10.74 9.50 -12.05
C ASP A 34 12.03 10.07 -11.43
N LEU A 35 12.52 9.43 -10.34
CA LEU A 35 13.74 9.84 -9.66
C LEU A 35 15.00 9.68 -10.54
N LEU A 36 15.06 8.63 -11.36
CA LEU A 36 16.19 8.40 -12.27
C LEU A 36 16.22 9.46 -13.38
N VAL A 37 15.09 9.79 -13.98
CA VAL A 37 15.01 10.78 -15.07
C VAL A 37 15.34 12.17 -14.53
N VAL A 38 14.73 12.59 -13.40
CA VAL A 38 15.04 13.88 -12.79
C VAL A 38 16.49 13.94 -12.30
N GLY A 39 17.01 12.85 -11.73
CA GLY A 39 18.39 12.77 -11.27
C GLY A 39 19.43 12.87 -12.40
N ARG A 40 19.07 12.44 -13.62
CA ARG A 40 19.98 12.47 -14.78
C ARG A 40 19.85 13.74 -15.63
N PHE A 41 18.67 14.30 -15.74
CA PHE A 41 18.36 15.40 -16.66
C PHE A 41 17.90 16.68 -15.94
N GLY A 42 17.51 16.60 -14.67
CA GLY A 42 17.09 17.72 -13.85
C GLY A 42 18.21 18.28 -12.97
N SER A 43 17.84 19.20 -12.10
CA SER A 43 18.74 19.79 -11.10
C SER A 43 18.81 18.92 -9.82
N THR A 44 19.86 19.11 -9.01
CA THR A 44 19.98 18.48 -7.69
C THR A 44 18.82 18.88 -6.77
N SER A 45 18.42 20.15 -6.82
CA SER A 45 17.24 20.67 -6.08
C SER A 45 15.93 20.05 -6.58
N GLY A 46 15.81 19.79 -7.90
CA GLY A 46 14.69 19.10 -8.51
C GLY A 46 14.59 17.65 -8.07
N LEU A 47 15.70 16.92 -8.05
CA LEU A 47 15.76 15.56 -7.55
C LEU A 47 15.32 15.48 -6.07
N SER A 48 15.81 16.40 -5.23
CA SER A 48 15.37 16.52 -3.84
C SER A 48 13.88 16.86 -3.75
N GLY A 49 13.39 17.74 -4.63
CA GLY A 49 11.99 18.14 -4.72
C GLY A 49 11.06 16.97 -5.05
N VAL A 50 11.42 16.16 -6.05
CA VAL A 50 10.67 14.95 -6.42
C VAL A 50 10.75 13.90 -5.30
N SER A 51 11.93 13.68 -4.73
CA SER A 51 12.12 12.71 -3.65
C SER A 51 11.23 13.02 -2.44
N THR A 52 11.21 14.26 -1.98
CA THR A 52 10.40 14.68 -0.82
C THR A 52 8.92 14.78 -1.18
N GLY A 53 8.60 15.36 -2.34
CA GLY A 53 7.22 15.51 -2.80
C GLY A 53 6.52 14.18 -3.05
N SER A 54 7.23 13.21 -3.62
CA SER A 54 6.68 11.86 -3.85
C SER A 54 6.41 11.10 -2.55
N GLN A 55 7.14 11.34 -1.46
CA GLN A 55 6.83 10.76 -0.15
C GLN A 55 5.46 11.23 0.36
N VAL A 56 5.14 12.52 0.19
CA VAL A 56 3.81 13.06 0.54
C VAL A 56 2.73 12.41 -0.32
N LEU A 57 2.95 12.32 -1.64
CA LEU A 57 2.01 11.70 -2.56
C LEU A 57 1.79 10.21 -2.23
N ASN A 58 2.85 9.48 -1.91
CA ASN A 58 2.78 8.07 -1.53
C ASN A 58 1.96 7.88 -0.24
N LEU A 59 2.18 8.70 0.78
CA LEU A 59 1.39 8.66 2.01
C LEU A 59 -0.11 8.84 1.71
N VAL A 60 -0.47 9.87 0.95
CA VAL A 60 -1.85 10.13 0.55
C VAL A 60 -2.43 8.96 -0.24
N THR A 61 -1.67 8.42 -1.20
CA THR A 61 -2.09 7.30 -2.03
C THR A 61 -2.31 6.03 -1.22
N PHE A 62 -1.44 5.72 -0.26
CA PHE A 62 -1.60 4.54 0.61
C PHE A 62 -2.83 4.67 1.50
N VAL A 63 -3.06 5.83 2.10
CA VAL A 63 -4.25 6.09 2.93
C VAL A 63 -5.53 5.96 2.11
N VAL A 64 -5.57 6.54 0.91
CA VAL A 64 -6.73 6.44 -0.02
C VAL A 64 -6.95 4.98 -0.46
N THR A 65 -5.88 4.24 -0.75
CA THR A 65 -5.97 2.83 -1.15
C THR A 65 -6.56 1.97 -0.03
N GLN A 66 -6.13 2.18 1.21
CA GLN A 66 -6.66 1.47 2.37
C GLN A 66 -8.12 1.84 2.65
N LEU A 67 -8.47 3.10 2.49
CA LEU A 67 -9.87 3.52 2.61
C LEU A 67 -10.74 2.88 1.51
N ALA A 68 -10.25 2.84 0.27
CA ALA A 68 -10.93 2.22 -0.87
C ALA A 68 -11.06 0.68 -0.74
N MET A 69 -10.25 0.04 0.12
CA MET A 69 -10.40 -1.38 0.45
C MET A 69 -11.80 -1.68 1.00
N GLY A 70 -12.44 -0.73 1.69
CA GLY A 70 -13.83 -0.85 2.13
C GLY A 70 -14.80 -1.12 0.97
N ILE A 71 -14.61 -0.44 -0.16
CA ILE A 71 -15.37 -0.69 -1.41
C ILE A 71 -15.10 -2.09 -1.93
N THR A 72 -13.81 -2.49 -2.00
CA THR A 72 -13.42 -3.83 -2.47
C THR A 72 -14.09 -4.94 -1.67
N VAL A 73 -14.03 -4.86 -0.34
CA VAL A 73 -14.60 -5.84 0.58
C VAL A 73 -16.13 -5.89 0.46
N LEU A 74 -16.79 -4.73 0.39
CA LEU A 74 -18.25 -4.66 0.35
C LEU A 74 -18.80 -5.17 -0.99
N ILE A 75 -18.18 -4.82 -2.12
CA ILE A 75 -18.55 -5.34 -3.44
C ILE A 75 -18.38 -6.87 -3.48
N ALA A 76 -17.21 -7.38 -3.04
CA ALA A 76 -16.96 -8.82 -3.02
C ALA A 76 -18.00 -9.56 -2.16
N ARG A 77 -18.40 -8.98 -1.01
CA ARG A 77 -19.43 -9.53 -0.14
C ARG A 77 -20.78 -9.62 -0.84
N TYR A 78 -21.23 -8.54 -1.47
CA TYR A 78 -22.53 -8.54 -2.15
C TYR A 78 -22.56 -9.43 -3.38
N LEU A 79 -21.45 -9.62 -4.08
CA LEU A 79 -21.33 -10.65 -5.10
C LEU A 79 -21.54 -12.07 -4.51
N GLY A 80 -20.96 -12.32 -3.34
CA GLY A 80 -21.18 -13.59 -2.63
C GLY A 80 -22.64 -13.78 -2.18
N GLU A 81 -23.28 -12.72 -1.69
CA GLU A 81 -24.68 -12.70 -1.25
C GLU A 81 -25.67 -12.71 -2.45
N LYS A 82 -25.19 -12.65 -3.69
CA LYS A 82 -26.00 -12.50 -4.92
C LYS A 82 -26.90 -11.26 -4.89
N LYS A 83 -26.45 -10.17 -4.26
CA LYS A 83 -27.13 -8.86 -4.19
C LYS A 83 -26.45 -7.86 -5.12
N GLU A 84 -26.39 -8.21 -6.40
CA GLU A 84 -25.64 -7.42 -7.40
C GLU A 84 -26.27 -6.02 -7.60
N GLU A 85 -27.58 -5.87 -7.37
CA GLU A 85 -28.29 -4.59 -7.43
C GLU A 85 -27.77 -3.53 -6.42
N GLN A 86 -27.13 -3.96 -5.33
CA GLN A 86 -26.56 -3.05 -4.34
C GLN A 86 -25.21 -2.47 -4.78
N ILE A 87 -24.55 -3.07 -5.77
CA ILE A 87 -23.20 -2.67 -6.19
C ILE A 87 -23.23 -1.30 -6.88
N GLY A 88 -24.29 -0.99 -7.64
CA GLY A 88 -24.47 0.33 -8.22
C GLY A 88 -24.43 1.44 -7.17
N SER A 89 -25.16 1.25 -6.06
CA SER A 89 -25.19 2.20 -4.94
C SER A 89 -23.84 2.32 -4.20
N ILE A 90 -23.04 1.25 -4.15
CA ILE A 90 -21.67 1.34 -3.59
C ILE A 90 -20.79 2.20 -4.51
N ILE A 91 -20.84 1.98 -5.82
CA ILE A 91 -20.02 2.72 -6.80
C ILE A 91 -20.43 4.19 -6.82
N GLY A 92 -21.72 4.47 -6.91
CA GLY A 92 -22.24 5.84 -6.93
C GLY A 92 -21.94 6.59 -5.62
N GLY A 93 -22.28 6.00 -4.48
CA GLY A 93 -21.96 6.56 -3.16
C GLY A 93 -20.46 6.69 -2.90
N GLY A 94 -19.66 5.71 -3.35
CA GLY A 94 -18.21 5.75 -3.31
C GLY A 94 -17.66 6.94 -4.11
N THR A 95 -18.17 7.16 -5.32
CA THR A 95 -17.78 8.31 -6.15
C THR A 95 -18.02 9.63 -5.42
N VAL A 96 -19.17 9.81 -4.77
CA VAL A 96 -19.49 11.04 -4.01
C VAL A 96 -18.55 11.21 -2.82
N VAL A 97 -18.34 10.16 -2.03
CA VAL A 97 -17.46 10.22 -0.84
C VAL A 97 -16.02 10.52 -1.23
N PHE A 98 -15.49 9.81 -2.22
CA PHE A 98 -14.11 10.01 -2.65
C PHE A 98 -13.90 11.32 -3.44
N ALA A 99 -14.94 11.85 -4.10
CA ALA A 99 -14.90 13.20 -4.67
C ALA A 99 -14.79 14.26 -3.55
N ALA A 100 -15.55 14.12 -2.45
CA ALA A 100 -15.44 15.00 -1.29
C ALA A 100 -14.05 14.91 -0.63
N ILE A 101 -13.52 13.71 -0.45
CA ILE A 101 -12.15 13.48 0.05
C ILE A 101 -11.12 14.12 -0.89
N SER A 102 -11.27 13.95 -2.20
CA SER A 102 -10.39 14.58 -3.19
C SER A 102 -10.41 16.11 -3.10
N LEU A 103 -11.58 16.68 -2.85
CA LEU A 103 -11.70 18.14 -2.66
C LEU A 103 -10.94 18.61 -1.41
N VAL A 104 -11.06 17.89 -0.29
CA VAL A 104 -10.30 18.20 0.94
C VAL A 104 -8.80 18.07 0.68
N LEU A 105 -8.37 16.97 0.06
CA LEU A 105 -6.95 16.75 -0.30
C LEU A 105 -6.43 17.82 -1.27
N PHE A 106 -7.24 18.22 -2.25
CA PHE A 106 -6.92 19.33 -3.16
C PHE A 106 -6.64 20.61 -2.38
N VAL A 107 -7.57 21.02 -1.49
CA VAL A 107 -7.41 22.24 -0.69
C VAL A 107 -6.15 22.15 0.18
N VAL A 108 -5.90 21.00 0.83
CA VAL A 108 -4.72 20.80 1.68
C VAL A 108 -3.44 20.83 0.87
N MET A 109 -3.35 20.03 -0.20
CA MET A 109 -2.10 19.89 -0.96
C MET A 109 -1.77 21.14 -1.80
N VAL A 110 -2.79 21.83 -2.35
CA VAL A 110 -2.56 23.05 -3.15
C VAL A 110 -2.38 24.25 -2.24
N GLY A 111 -3.23 24.41 -1.23
CA GLY A 111 -3.21 25.56 -0.31
C GLY A 111 -2.04 25.56 0.66
N PHE A 112 -1.65 24.38 1.15
CA PHE A 112 -0.59 24.22 2.14
C PHE A 112 0.68 23.54 1.59
N ALA A 113 0.91 23.56 0.27
CA ALA A 113 2.05 22.89 -0.35
C ALA A 113 3.40 23.30 0.26
N ARG A 114 3.63 24.59 0.49
CA ARG A 114 4.89 25.10 1.08
C ARG A 114 5.03 24.74 2.57
N PRO A 115 4.04 24.96 3.44
CA PRO A 115 4.07 24.42 4.79
C PRO A 115 4.33 22.92 4.88
N ILE A 116 3.72 22.12 4.00
CA ILE A 116 3.96 20.65 3.94
C ILE A 116 5.42 20.39 3.57
N ALA A 117 5.97 21.05 2.55
CA ALA A 117 7.37 20.89 2.16
C ALA A 117 8.34 21.22 3.30
N VAL A 118 8.08 22.29 4.05
CA VAL A 118 8.87 22.66 5.24
C VAL A 118 8.71 21.62 6.37
N LEU A 119 7.48 21.15 6.63
CA LEU A 119 7.22 20.09 7.61
C LEU A 119 7.96 18.79 7.28
N MET A 120 8.09 18.48 5.98
CA MET A 120 8.86 17.34 5.49
C MET A 120 10.38 17.58 5.53
N GLN A 121 10.83 18.71 6.07
CA GLN A 121 12.25 19.09 6.19
C GLN A 121 12.98 19.10 4.84
N ALA A 122 12.29 19.55 3.77
CA ALA A 122 12.93 19.76 2.48
C ALA A 122 14.07 20.79 2.64
N PRO A 123 15.25 20.56 2.01
CA PRO A 123 16.34 21.54 2.00
C PRO A 123 15.86 22.91 1.48
N GLU A 124 16.36 24.01 2.03
CA GLU A 124 15.91 25.37 1.68
C GLU A 124 15.88 25.61 0.16
N GLU A 125 16.91 25.14 -0.53
CA GLU A 125 17.06 25.23 -1.99
C GLU A 125 16.02 24.42 -2.78
N ALA A 126 15.47 23.36 -2.16
CA ALA A 126 14.50 22.46 -2.77
C ALA A 126 13.05 22.73 -2.34
N VAL A 127 12.79 23.54 -1.29
CA VAL A 127 11.43 23.81 -0.77
C VAL A 127 10.51 24.32 -1.88
N GLY A 128 10.98 25.20 -2.75
CA GLY A 128 10.19 25.74 -3.87
C GLY A 128 9.75 24.66 -4.85
N LEU A 129 10.66 23.78 -5.28
CA LEU A 129 10.38 22.69 -6.20
C LEU A 129 9.56 21.57 -5.55
N THR A 130 9.81 21.25 -4.27
CA THR A 130 8.99 20.33 -3.49
C THR A 130 7.54 20.83 -3.40
N ALA A 131 7.35 22.11 -3.07
CA ALA A 131 6.02 22.72 -2.99
C ALA A 131 5.32 22.76 -4.35
N ALA A 132 6.06 23.01 -5.44
CA ALA A 132 5.52 22.96 -6.81
C ALA A 132 5.07 21.55 -7.18
N TYR A 133 5.89 20.52 -6.86
CA TYR A 133 5.54 19.12 -7.06
C TYR A 133 4.25 18.74 -6.31
N ILE A 134 4.19 19.05 -5.00
CA ILE A 134 3.02 18.78 -4.16
C ILE A 134 1.78 19.51 -4.70
N ARG A 135 1.92 20.76 -5.13
CA ARG A 135 0.81 21.56 -5.67
C ARG A 135 0.27 21.00 -6.98
N ILE A 136 1.14 20.57 -7.90
CA ILE A 136 0.75 19.99 -9.20
C ILE A 136 0.06 18.64 -8.96
N CYS A 137 0.64 17.76 -8.13
CA CYS A 137 0.00 16.49 -7.76
C CYS A 137 -1.31 16.70 -7.02
N GLY A 138 -1.39 17.72 -6.15
CA GLY A 138 -2.61 18.13 -5.48
C GLY A 138 -3.69 18.63 -6.43
N ALA A 139 -3.33 19.38 -7.46
CA ALA A 139 -4.26 19.79 -8.52
C ALA A 139 -4.82 18.59 -9.29
N GLY A 140 -4.01 17.54 -9.47
CA GLY A 140 -4.40 16.28 -10.12
C GLY A 140 -4.94 15.21 -9.18
N ILE A 141 -5.14 15.51 -7.88
CA ILE A 141 -5.49 14.49 -6.88
C ILE A 141 -6.80 13.74 -7.20
N PHE A 142 -7.73 14.40 -7.88
CA PHE A 142 -8.98 13.78 -8.32
C PHE A 142 -8.75 12.56 -9.21
N PHE A 143 -7.78 12.62 -10.12
CA PHE A 143 -7.41 11.49 -10.98
C PHE A 143 -6.71 10.38 -10.19
N ILE A 144 -5.83 10.74 -9.26
CA ILE A 144 -5.11 9.78 -8.41
C ILE A 144 -6.08 9.01 -7.51
N VAL A 145 -7.02 9.71 -6.89
CA VAL A 145 -8.07 9.08 -6.07
C VAL A 145 -9.01 8.24 -6.93
N ALA A 146 -9.49 8.77 -8.06
CA ALA A 146 -10.36 8.04 -8.97
C ALA A 146 -9.72 6.73 -9.48
N TYR A 147 -8.43 6.76 -9.83
CA TYR A 147 -7.67 5.57 -10.21
C TYR A 147 -7.70 4.50 -9.09
N ASN A 148 -7.44 4.89 -7.85
CA ASN A 148 -7.42 3.96 -6.71
C ASN A 148 -8.81 3.37 -6.43
N VAL A 149 -9.86 4.20 -6.51
CA VAL A 149 -11.26 3.75 -6.33
C VAL A 149 -11.68 2.79 -7.44
N LEU A 150 -11.39 3.12 -8.71
CA LEU A 150 -11.68 2.23 -9.84
C LEU A 150 -10.94 0.88 -9.70
N SER A 151 -9.66 0.92 -9.30
CA SER A 151 -8.90 -0.29 -9.03
C SER A 151 -9.52 -1.12 -7.89
N ALA A 152 -10.02 -0.48 -6.84
CA ALA A 152 -10.72 -1.13 -5.74
C ALA A 152 -12.04 -1.78 -6.20
N ILE A 153 -12.81 -1.10 -7.05
CA ILE A 153 -14.05 -1.64 -7.66
C ILE A 153 -13.73 -2.90 -8.46
N PHE A 154 -12.75 -2.87 -9.36
CA PHE A 154 -12.37 -4.03 -10.15
C PHE A 154 -11.89 -5.20 -9.30
N ARG A 155 -11.08 -4.94 -8.26
CA ARG A 155 -10.67 -6.00 -7.31
C ARG A 155 -11.86 -6.60 -6.57
N GLY A 156 -12.82 -5.76 -6.14
CA GLY A 156 -14.06 -6.23 -5.51
C GLY A 156 -14.90 -7.11 -6.43
N LEU A 157 -14.92 -6.79 -7.73
CA LEU A 157 -15.58 -7.58 -8.77
C LEU A 157 -14.82 -8.88 -9.15
N GLY A 158 -13.70 -9.19 -8.49
CA GLY A 158 -12.88 -10.35 -8.81
C GLY A 158 -12.05 -10.21 -10.09
N ASP A 159 -11.73 -8.98 -10.49
CA ASP A 159 -10.90 -8.69 -11.65
C ASP A 159 -9.64 -7.94 -11.24
N SER A 160 -8.54 -8.65 -11.11
CA SER A 160 -7.21 -8.09 -10.82
C SER A 160 -6.40 -7.73 -12.08
N ASN A 161 -6.78 -8.27 -13.24
CA ASN A 161 -6.07 -7.98 -14.49
C ASN A 161 -6.33 -6.56 -14.99
N SER A 162 -7.53 -6.02 -14.78
CA SER A 162 -7.86 -4.66 -15.21
C SER A 162 -7.03 -3.61 -14.46
N PRO A 163 -6.91 -3.61 -13.12
CA PRO A 163 -5.99 -2.73 -12.41
C PRO A 163 -4.53 -2.84 -12.87
N LEU A 164 -4.02 -4.06 -13.12
CA LEU A 164 -2.68 -4.24 -13.66
C LEU A 164 -2.51 -3.52 -15.01
N LEU A 165 -3.49 -3.65 -15.89
CA LEU A 165 -3.44 -2.99 -17.20
C LEU A 165 -3.49 -1.46 -17.07
N PHE A 166 -4.26 -0.93 -16.11
CA PHE A 166 -4.32 0.51 -15.85
C PHE A 166 -2.96 1.06 -15.39
N VAL A 167 -2.30 0.35 -14.46
CA VAL A 167 -0.94 0.70 -14.00
C VAL A 167 0.06 0.60 -15.14
N PHE A 168 -0.03 -0.42 -15.98
CA PHE A 168 0.87 -0.60 -17.11
C PHE A 168 0.76 0.59 -18.09
N VAL A 169 -0.45 1.01 -18.43
CA VAL A 169 -0.67 2.20 -19.25
C VAL A 169 -0.13 3.46 -18.56
N ALA A 170 -0.42 3.64 -17.26
CA ALA A 170 0.11 4.75 -16.48
C ALA A 170 1.64 4.77 -16.50
N CYS A 171 2.29 3.64 -16.31
CA CYS A 171 3.75 3.51 -16.30
C CYS A 171 4.36 3.96 -17.63
N ILE A 172 3.83 3.49 -18.76
CA ILE A 172 4.33 3.90 -20.09
C ILE A 172 4.15 5.40 -20.30
N VAL A 173 2.97 5.93 -20.00
CA VAL A 173 2.64 7.35 -20.21
C VAL A 173 3.49 8.24 -19.29
N ASN A 174 3.71 7.82 -18.05
CA ASN A 174 4.57 8.53 -17.10
C ASN A 174 6.03 8.56 -17.58
N ILE A 175 6.61 7.42 -17.96
CA ILE A 175 7.98 7.36 -18.46
C ILE A 175 8.16 8.24 -19.71
N VAL A 176 7.24 8.17 -20.68
CA VAL A 176 7.27 9.03 -21.87
C VAL A 176 7.11 10.50 -21.49
N GLY A 177 6.19 10.80 -20.56
CA GLY A 177 5.97 12.14 -20.03
C GLY A 177 7.22 12.71 -19.36
N ASP A 178 7.91 11.94 -18.53
CA ASP A 178 9.16 12.35 -17.89
C ASP A 178 10.27 12.64 -18.92
N LEU A 179 10.44 11.77 -19.90
CA LEU A 179 11.42 11.98 -20.95
C LEU A 179 11.12 13.25 -21.78
N VAL A 180 9.86 13.54 -22.06
CA VAL A 180 9.47 14.74 -22.82
C VAL A 180 9.56 15.98 -21.95
N LEU A 181 8.97 15.97 -20.75
CA LEU A 181 8.83 17.17 -19.92
C LEU A 181 10.11 17.48 -19.14
N VAL A 182 10.79 16.48 -18.61
CA VAL A 182 12.02 16.67 -17.82
C VAL A 182 13.23 16.72 -18.74
N ALA A 183 13.48 15.68 -19.54
CA ALA A 183 14.68 15.61 -20.39
C ALA A 183 14.57 16.51 -21.63
N GLY A 184 13.38 16.61 -22.26
CA GLY A 184 13.18 17.40 -23.48
C GLY A 184 12.94 18.87 -23.21
N LEU A 185 12.05 19.22 -22.28
CA LEU A 185 11.65 20.59 -21.98
C LEU A 185 12.35 21.22 -20.77
N GLY A 186 13.13 20.44 -20.00
CA GLY A 186 13.86 20.93 -18.83
C GLY A 186 12.98 21.39 -17.67
N MET A 187 11.76 20.82 -17.54
CA MET A 187 10.79 21.25 -16.52
C MET A 187 11.09 20.73 -15.10
N ASP A 188 12.14 19.94 -14.94
CA ASP A 188 12.64 19.46 -13.64
C ASP A 188 11.53 18.75 -12.82
N ALA A 189 11.43 18.99 -11.50
CA ALA A 189 10.42 18.40 -10.62
C ALA A 189 8.98 18.69 -11.07
N MET A 190 8.72 19.84 -11.68
CA MET A 190 7.38 20.16 -12.20
C MET A 190 7.00 19.26 -13.37
N GLY A 191 7.96 18.93 -14.25
CA GLY A 191 7.76 18.01 -15.36
C GLY A 191 7.37 16.60 -14.87
N ALA A 192 8.08 16.08 -13.88
CA ALA A 192 7.76 14.78 -13.27
C ALA A 192 6.36 14.76 -12.62
N ALA A 193 5.99 15.83 -11.91
CA ALA A 193 4.65 15.95 -11.32
C ALA A 193 3.55 15.97 -12.39
N LEU A 194 3.72 16.71 -13.47
CA LEU A 194 2.78 16.77 -14.59
C LEU A 194 2.67 15.43 -15.31
N ALA A 195 3.80 14.75 -15.56
CA ALA A 195 3.81 13.41 -16.15
C ALA A 195 3.01 12.41 -15.32
N THR A 196 3.20 12.43 -13.98
CA THR A 196 2.46 11.58 -13.04
C THR A 196 0.96 11.86 -13.09
N VAL A 197 0.54 13.12 -13.02
CA VAL A 197 -0.89 13.50 -13.06
C VAL A 197 -1.52 13.11 -14.40
N PHE A 198 -0.83 13.38 -15.51
CA PHE A 198 -1.34 13.04 -16.84
C PHE A 198 -1.47 11.53 -17.04
N ALA A 199 -0.49 10.76 -16.57
CA ALA A 199 -0.53 9.30 -16.60
C ALA A 199 -1.73 8.75 -15.81
N GLN A 200 -2.00 9.27 -14.62
CA GLN A 200 -3.14 8.90 -13.81
C GLN A 200 -4.46 9.30 -14.48
N ALA A 201 -4.55 10.49 -15.05
CA ALA A 201 -5.77 10.94 -15.77
C ALA A 201 -6.09 10.02 -16.96
N LEU A 202 -5.09 9.65 -17.76
CA LEU A 202 -5.29 8.75 -18.89
C LEU A 202 -5.70 7.34 -18.43
N SER A 203 -5.11 6.85 -17.34
CA SER A 203 -5.48 5.57 -16.73
C SER A 203 -6.93 5.56 -16.23
N VAL A 204 -7.41 6.66 -15.66
CA VAL A 204 -8.81 6.80 -15.23
C VAL A 204 -9.75 6.73 -16.43
N VAL A 205 -9.45 7.45 -17.52
CA VAL A 205 -10.24 7.40 -18.76
C VAL A 205 -10.29 5.97 -19.28
N PHE A 206 -9.15 5.31 -19.34
CA PHE A 206 -9.07 3.91 -19.80
C PHE A 206 -9.86 2.96 -18.89
N ALA A 207 -9.78 3.15 -17.56
CA ALA A 207 -10.51 2.35 -16.59
C ALA A 207 -12.03 2.52 -16.72
N ILE A 208 -12.51 3.76 -16.92
CA ILE A 208 -13.95 4.05 -17.13
C ILE A 208 -14.43 3.40 -18.44
N VAL A 209 -13.70 3.58 -19.54
CA VAL A 209 -14.04 2.95 -20.82
C VAL A 209 -14.13 1.43 -20.69
N ARG A 210 -13.19 0.82 -19.95
CA ARG A 210 -13.21 -0.62 -19.72
C ARG A 210 -14.37 -1.05 -18.82
N LEU A 211 -14.72 -0.27 -17.81
CA LEU A 211 -15.85 -0.52 -16.93
C LEU A 211 -17.16 -0.53 -17.73
N VAL A 212 -17.36 0.47 -18.59
CA VAL A 212 -18.57 0.59 -19.43
C VAL A 212 -18.63 -0.52 -20.47
N LYS A 213 -17.51 -0.86 -21.14
CA LYS A 213 -17.48 -1.88 -22.20
C LYS A 213 -17.63 -3.31 -21.68
N LYS A 214 -17.31 -3.58 -20.43
CA LYS A 214 -17.22 -4.95 -19.90
C LYS A 214 -18.58 -5.62 -19.68
N GLY A 215 -19.67 -4.86 -19.75
CA GLY A 215 -21.01 -5.38 -19.43
C GLY A 215 -21.08 -5.76 -17.94
N LEU A 216 -21.55 -4.84 -17.12
CA LEU A 216 -21.67 -5.08 -15.67
C LEU A 216 -22.91 -5.91 -15.37
N PRO A 217 -22.89 -6.83 -14.42
CA PRO A 217 -24.07 -7.61 -14.00
C PRO A 217 -25.09 -6.77 -13.23
N PHE A 218 -24.88 -5.47 -13.10
CA PHE A 218 -25.71 -4.50 -12.38
C PHE A 218 -25.82 -3.20 -13.17
N THR A 219 -26.86 -2.41 -12.86
CA THR A 219 -27.08 -1.09 -13.47
C THR A 219 -26.61 -0.01 -12.52
N ILE A 220 -25.99 1.04 -13.07
CA ILE A 220 -25.64 2.26 -12.33
C ILE A 220 -26.60 3.35 -12.83
N THR A 221 -27.35 3.96 -11.92
CA THR A 221 -28.32 5.01 -12.22
C THR A 221 -27.87 6.34 -11.63
N GLY A 222 -28.41 7.46 -12.10
CA GLY A 222 -28.12 8.77 -11.54
C GLY A 222 -28.47 8.89 -10.04
N TYR A 223 -29.44 8.10 -9.57
CA TYR A 223 -29.82 8.05 -8.15
C TYR A 223 -28.77 7.43 -7.24
N ASP A 224 -27.83 6.64 -7.76
CA ASP A 224 -26.76 6.04 -6.99
C ASP A 224 -25.71 7.07 -6.58
N PHE A 225 -25.55 8.18 -7.34
CA PHE A 225 -24.57 9.24 -7.09
C PHE A 225 -25.05 10.20 -6.00
N ARG A 226 -25.30 9.66 -4.82
CA ARG A 226 -25.66 10.41 -3.62
C ARG A 226 -25.19 9.69 -2.37
N TRP A 227 -25.19 10.40 -1.26
CA TRP A 227 -24.98 9.76 0.04
C TRP A 227 -26.10 8.74 0.29
N ASN A 228 -25.71 7.50 0.51
CA ASN A 228 -26.61 6.37 0.73
C ASN A 228 -26.09 5.46 1.85
N PRO A 229 -26.90 4.51 2.36
CA PRO A 229 -26.49 3.63 3.48
C PRO A 229 -25.22 2.80 3.20
N GLN A 230 -24.87 2.55 1.93
CA GLN A 230 -23.65 1.82 1.58
C GLN A 230 -22.39 2.63 1.87
N CYS A 231 -22.49 3.98 1.83
CA CYS A 231 -21.38 4.87 2.20
C CYS A 231 -20.91 4.62 3.62
N GLY A 232 -21.84 4.53 4.58
CA GLY A 232 -21.50 4.20 5.97
C GLY A 232 -20.85 2.83 6.10
N LYS A 233 -21.34 1.82 5.37
CA LYS A 233 -20.82 0.45 5.45
C LYS A 233 -19.38 0.35 4.94
N PHE A 234 -19.06 0.87 3.76
CA PHE A 234 -17.68 0.79 3.26
C PHE A 234 -16.73 1.70 4.05
N LEU A 235 -17.20 2.84 4.57
CA LEU A 235 -16.39 3.69 5.45
C LEU A 235 -16.07 3.00 6.79
N GLN A 236 -17.03 2.29 7.39
CA GLN A 236 -16.78 1.48 8.59
C GLN A 236 -15.69 0.41 8.39
N ILE A 237 -15.55 -0.09 7.16
CA ILE A 237 -14.50 -1.04 6.81
C ILE A 237 -13.19 -0.33 6.49
N GLY A 238 -13.24 0.72 5.68
CA GLY A 238 -12.04 1.38 5.14
C GLY A 238 -11.39 2.36 6.10
N LEU A 239 -12.16 3.10 6.91
CA LEU A 239 -11.61 4.14 7.81
C LEU A 239 -10.62 3.57 8.86
N PRO A 240 -10.91 2.43 9.53
CA PRO A 240 -9.94 1.83 10.44
C PRO A 240 -8.63 1.45 9.72
N LEU A 241 -8.70 0.94 8.49
CA LEU A 241 -7.52 0.57 7.71
C LEU A 241 -6.71 1.79 7.30
N ALA A 242 -7.37 2.87 6.88
CA ALA A 242 -6.72 4.14 6.54
C ALA A 242 -6.01 4.74 7.77
N LEU A 243 -6.64 4.72 8.94
CA LEU A 243 -6.04 5.19 10.20
C LEU A 243 -4.83 4.33 10.60
N GLN A 244 -4.94 3.01 10.48
CA GLN A 244 -3.82 2.10 10.71
C GLN A 244 -2.63 2.42 9.79
N GLU A 245 -2.89 2.70 8.51
CA GLU A 245 -1.84 3.05 7.54
C GLU A 245 -1.13 4.35 7.93
N CYS A 246 -1.86 5.40 8.32
CA CYS A 246 -1.26 6.65 8.81
C CYS A 246 -0.32 6.40 9.99
N LEU A 247 -0.73 5.56 10.94
CA LEU A 247 0.08 5.24 12.12
C LEU A 247 1.29 4.37 11.78
N THR A 248 1.15 3.46 10.84
CA THR A 248 2.27 2.63 10.33
C THR A 248 3.33 3.52 9.69
N GLN A 249 2.95 4.45 8.82
CA GLN A 249 3.87 5.40 8.19
C GLN A 249 4.53 6.32 9.23
N GLY A 250 3.77 6.79 10.22
CA GLY A 250 4.31 7.56 11.35
C GLY A 250 5.36 6.77 12.15
N SER A 251 5.17 5.46 12.32
CA SER A 251 6.14 4.60 13.02
C SER A 251 7.46 4.46 12.26
N PHE A 252 7.43 4.40 10.94
CA PHE A 252 8.66 4.38 10.13
C PHE A 252 9.46 5.68 10.27
N LEU A 253 8.78 6.83 10.35
CA LEU A 253 9.45 8.12 10.62
C LEU A 253 10.10 8.14 12.01
N ALA A 254 9.44 7.61 13.03
CA ALA A 254 10.01 7.49 14.37
C ALA A 254 11.23 6.56 14.39
N LEU A 255 11.18 5.41 13.71
CA LEU A 255 12.35 4.53 13.56
C LEU A 255 13.52 5.25 12.90
N CYS A 256 13.26 5.99 11.83
CA CYS A 256 14.28 6.79 11.14
C CYS A 256 14.95 7.77 12.11
N ALA A 257 14.16 8.48 12.95
CA ALA A 257 14.69 9.38 13.95
C ALA A 257 15.56 8.67 15.01
N PHE A 258 15.21 7.44 15.41
CA PHE A 258 16.03 6.65 16.34
C PHE A 258 17.36 6.24 15.71
N VAL A 259 17.33 5.78 14.45
CA VAL A 259 18.55 5.37 13.72
C VAL A 259 19.47 6.56 13.42
N ASN A 260 18.91 7.73 13.13
CA ASN A 260 19.70 8.94 12.85
C ASN A 260 20.63 9.35 14.02
N ARG A 261 20.28 8.96 15.25
CA ARG A 261 21.14 9.17 16.44
C ARG A 261 22.43 8.36 16.41
N LEU A 262 22.48 7.28 15.64
CA LEU A 262 23.65 6.40 15.51
C LEU A 262 24.69 6.91 14.50
N GLY A 263 24.43 8.05 13.87
CA GLY A 263 25.34 8.70 12.95
C GLY A 263 25.00 8.49 11.47
N LEU A 264 25.79 9.17 10.62
CA LEU A 264 25.52 9.28 9.18
C LEU A 264 25.52 7.93 8.45
N GLU A 265 26.50 7.07 8.74
CA GLU A 265 26.62 5.76 8.09
C GLU A 265 25.42 4.86 8.43
N ALA A 266 24.97 4.87 9.70
CA ALA A 266 23.81 4.12 10.15
C ALA A 266 22.53 4.63 9.49
N SER A 267 22.33 5.94 9.44
CA SER A 267 21.21 6.59 8.79
C SER A 267 21.14 6.25 7.29
N SER A 268 22.29 6.36 6.59
CA SER A 268 22.39 6.05 5.17
C SER A 268 22.15 4.56 4.89
N GLY A 269 22.72 3.68 5.71
CA GLY A 269 22.53 2.23 5.62
C GLY A 269 21.08 1.83 5.86
N TYR A 270 20.41 2.43 6.85
CA TYR A 270 18.97 2.23 7.09
C TYR A 270 18.14 2.69 5.91
N GLY A 271 18.45 3.83 5.30
CA GLY A 271 17.78 4.32 4.11
C GLY A 271 17.85 3.35 2.92
N VAL A 272 19.02 2.72 2.71
CA VAL A 272 19.21 1.66 1.72
C VAL A 272 18.39 0.42 2.07
N ALA A 273 18.44 -0.02 3.33
CA ALA A 273 17.66 -1.17 3.80
C ALA A 273 16.15 -0.95 3.63
N CYS A 274 15.63 0.24 3.91
CA CYS A 274 14.22 0.57 3.74
C CYS A 274 13.74 0.39 2.29
N LYS A 275 14.57 0.68 1.29
CA LYS A 275 14.21 0.44 -0.12
C LYS A 275 14.00 -1.05 -0.38
N ILE A 276 14.87 -1.90 0.14
CA ILE A 276 14.78 -3.37 0.00
C ILE A 276 13.55 -3.88 0.75
N VAL A 277 13.33 -3.40 1.98
CA VAL A 277 12.15 -3.73 2.80
C VAL A 277 10.85 -3.40 2.07
N ASN A 278 10.75 -2.21 1.46
CA ASN A 278 9.57 -1.80 0.72
C ASN A 278 9.26 -2.76 -0.44
N PHE A 279 10.26 -3.20 -1.20
CA PHE A 279 10.07 -4.20 -2.24
C PHE A 279 9.64 -5.56 -1.67
N ALA A 280 10.25 -6.01 -0.57
CA ALA A 280 9.90 -7.27 0.08
C ALA A 280 8.44 -7.26 0.59
N MET A 281 7.93 -6.10 1.03
CA MET A 281 6.56 -5.95 1.54
C MET A 281 5.48 -5.93 0.46
N LEU A 282 5.81 -5.82 -0.82
CA LEU A 282 4.83 -5.88 -1.92
C LEU A 282 4.12 -7.23 -1.98
N ILE A 283 4.83 -8.32 -1.68
CA ILE A 283 4.30 -9.68 -1.72
C ILE A 283 3.25 -9.92 -0.62
N PRO A 284 3.53 -9.66 0.67
CA PRO A 284 2.53 -9.74 1.72
C PRO A 284 1.33 -8.81 1.46
N SER A 285 1.56 -7.61 0.93
CA SER A 285 0.49 -6.65 0.61
C SER A 285 -0.45 -7.19 -0.48
N ALA A 286 0.10 -7.77 -1.54
CA ALA A 286 -0.70 -8.42 -2.59
C ALA A 286 -1.51 -9.61 -2.04
N LEU A 287 -0.89 -10.39 -1.16
CA LEU A 287 -1.53 -11.53 -0.50
C LEU A 287 -2.69 -11.09 0.40
N MET A 288 -2.50 -10.04 1.22
CA MET A 288 -3.54 -9.47 2.07
C MET A 288 -4.74 -8.99 1.26
N GLN A 289 -4.50 -8.20 0.20
CA GLN A 289 -5.55 -7.67 -0.67
C GLN A 289 -6.33 -8.80 -1.36
N SER A 290 -5.62 -9.82 -1.85
CA SER A 290 -6.23 -10.97 -2.53
C SER A 290 -7.05 -11.82 -1.58
N THR A 291 -6.50 -12.13 -0.40
CA THR A 291 -7.19 -12.89 0.65
C THR A 291 -8.43 -12.15 1.12
N SER A 292 -8.36 -10.83 1.28
CA SER A 292 -9.48 -9.99 1.70
C SER A 292 -10.67 -10.08 0.75
N SER A 293 -10.44 -9.92 -0.55
CA SER A 293 -11.50 -10.04 -1.59
C SER A 293 -12.08 -11.46 -1.65
N PHE A 294 -11.20 -12.46 -1.62
CA PHE A 294 -11.58 -13.87 -1.69
C PHE A 294 -12.44 -14.29 -0.48
N VAL A 295 -11.98 -13.94 0.72
CA VAL A 295 -12.69 -14.22 1.98
C VAL A 295 -14.03 -13.49 2.00
N SER A 296 -14.08 -12.21 1.62
CA SER A 296 -15.32 -11.43 1.66
C SER A 296 -16.42 -12.02 0.77
N GLN A 297 -16.08 -12.48 -0.44
CA GLN A 297 -17.05 -13.13 -1.32
C GLN A 297 -17.54 -14.46 -0.73
N ASN A 298 -16.66 -15.27 -0.14
CA ASN A 298 -17.04 -16.54 0.50
C ASN A 298 -17.89 -16.31 1.76
N VAL A 299 -17.59 -15.29 2.55
CA VAL A 299 -18.41 -14.91 3.71
C VAL A 299 -19.80 -14.47 3.28
N GLY A 300 -19.90 -13.67 2.19
CA GLY A 300 -21.18 -13.29 1.60
C GLY A 300 -22.00 -14.48 1.11
N ALA A 301 -21.35 -15.50 0.55
CA ALA A 301 -21.98 -16.75 0.12
C ALA A 301 -22.31 -17.73 1.25
N GLY A 302 -21.99 -17.42 2.52
CA GLY A 302 -22.16 -18.33 3.65
C GLY A 302 -21.06 -19.40 3.77
N GLU A 303 -20.07 -19.40 2.90
CA GLU A 303 -19.01 -20.41 2.79
C GLU A 303 -17.85 -20.15 3.77
N GLN A 304 -18.15 -20.13 5.08
CA GLN A 304 -17.18 -19.82 6.15
C GLN A 304 -15.99 -20.79 6.18
N LYS A 305 -16.23 -22.09 5.92
CA LYS A 305 -15.15 -23.09 5.86
C LYS A 305 -14.16 -22.77 4.75
N ARG A 306 -14.67 -22.32 3.61
CA ARG A 306 -13.86 -21.96 2.47
C ARG A 306 -13.09 -20.66 2.70
N ALA A 307 -13.70 -19.67 3.37
CA ALA A 307 -13.04 -18.45 3.82
C ALA A 307 -11.83 -18.74 4.71
N LYS A 308 -11.98 -19.62 5.71
CA LYS A 308 -10.88 -20.08 6.59
C LYS A 308 -9.78 -20.80 5.81
N LYS A 309 -10.17 -21.73 4.93
CA LYS A 309 -9.21 -22.46 4.10
C LYS A 309 -8.42 -21.50 3.18
N THR A 310 -9.03 -20.41 2.74
CA THR A 310 -8.34 -19.37 1.97
C THR A 310 -7.23 -18.71 2.77
N MET A 311 -7.48 -18.35 4.03
CA MET A 311 -6.46 -17.81 4.94
C MET A 311 -5.27 -18.75 5.08
N PHE A 312 -5.51 -20.03 5.38
CA PHE A 312 -4.43 -21.03 5.53
C PHE A 312 -3.68 -21.29 4.22
N THR A 313 -4.38 -21.28 3.08
CA THR A 313 -3.75 -21.36 1.75
C THR A 313 -2.86 -20.13 1.51
N GLY A 314 -3.32 -18.95 1.87
CA GLY A 314 -2.55 -17.70 1.82
C GLY A 314 -1.28 -17.78 2.67
N ILE A 315 -1.39 -18.27 3.91
CA ILE A 315 -0.24 -18.48 4.80
C ILE A 315 0.77 -19.43 4.13
N GLY A 316 0.31 -20.54 3.55
CA GLY A 316 1.20 -21.51 2.88
C GLY A 316 1.94 -20.90 1.69
N ILE A 317 1.24 -20.16 0.82
CA ILE A 317 1.86 -19.45 -0.31
C ILE A 317 2.86 -18.40 0.21
N GLY A 318 2.43 -17.60 1.17
CA GLY A 318 3.25 -16.54 1.74
C GLY A 318 4.51 -17.07 2.43
N LEU A 319 4.44 -18.17 3.17
CA LEU A 319 5.59 -18.81 3.80
C LEU A 319 6.58 -19.36 2.76
N LEU A 320 6.08 -19.99 1.69
CA LEU A 320 6.95 -20.49 0.62
C LEU A 320 7.79 -19.36 0.00
N VAL A 321 7.13 -18.25 -0.35
CA VAL A 321 7.81 -17.08 -0.92
C VAL A 321 8.64 -16.36 0.14
N GLY A 322 8.11 -16.24 1.37
CA GLY A 322 8.81 -15.64 2.50
C GLY A 322 10.11 -16.35 2.86
N CYS A 323 10.14 -17.70 2.80
CA CYS A 323 11.38 -18.47 2.97
C CYS A 323 12.44 -18.12 1.91
N PHE A 324 12.03 -17.98 0.65
CA PHE A 324 12.94 -17.56 -0.41
C PHE A 324 13.49 -16.16 -0.16
N VAL A 325 12.61 -15.21 0.18
CA VAL A 325 13.00 -13.82 0.48
C VAL A 325 13.87 -13.77 1.74
N PHE A 326 13.54 -14.56 2.77
CA PHE A 326 14.35 -14.67 3.99
C PHE A 326 15.79 -15.10 3.68
N VAL A 327 15.96 -16.18 2.93
CA VAL A 327 17.29 -16.67 2.55
C VAL A 327 18.05 -15.61 1.76
N LEU A 328 17.39 -14.94 0.83
CA LEU A 328 18.00 -13.89 0.02
C LEU A 328 18.44 -12.69 0.89
N VAL A 329 17.56 -12.19 1.75
CA VAL A 329 17.82 -11.00 2.60
C VAL A 329 18.86 -11.34 3.67
N PHE A 330 18.75 -12.49 4.33
CA PHE A 330 19.64 -12.87 5.42
C PHE A 330 21.06 -13.21 4.96
N PHE A 331 21.21 -13.99 3.88
CA PHE A 331 22.51 -14.45 3.41
C PHE A 331 23.13 -13.58 2.32
N ARG A 332 22.33 -12.81 1.58
CA ARG A 332 22.78 -11.99 0.43
C ARG A 332 22.33 -10.53 0.53
N GLY A 333 21.92 -10.08 1.69
CA GLY A 333 21.47 -8.71 1.92
C GLY A 333 22.55 -7.66 1.61
N ASN A 334 23.82 -8.01 1.74
CA ASN A 334 24.94 -7.16 1.32
C ASN A 334 24.94 -6.90 -0.19
N LEU A 335 24.67 -7.92 -1.01
CA LEU A 335 24.54 -7.76 -2.46
C LEU A 335 23.33 -6.90 -2.83
N LEU A 336 22.22 -7.10 -2.14
CA LEU A 336 21.02 -6.28 -2.34
C LEU A 336 21.27 -4.80 -1.97
N ALA A 337 21.95 -4.56 -0.85
CA ALA A 337 22.31 -3.20 -0.42
C ALA A 337 23.33 -2.57 -1.41
N GLY A 338 24.25 -3.35 -1.96
CA GLY A 338 25.22 -2.92 -2.97
C GLY A 338 24.60 -2.45 -4.28
N ILE A 339 23.34 -2.85 -4.59
CA ILE A 339 22.61 -2.32 -5.75
C ILE A 339 22.30 -0.82 -5.58
N PHE A 340 22.10 -0.37 -4.33
CA PHE A 340 21.66 0.99 -4.01
C PHE A 340 22.79 1.90 -3.52
N SER A 341 23.94 1.37 -3.13
CA SER A 341 25.08 2.15 -2.68
C SER A 341 26.41 1.48 -3.06
N ALA A 342 27.36 2.30 -3.51
CA ALA A 342 28.72 1.86 -3.75
C ALA A 342 29.62 1.99 -2.50
N ASP A 343 29.18 2.71 -1.46
CA ASP A 343 29.93 2.90 -0.21
C ASP A 343 29.85 1.63 0.65
N ALA A 344 30.99 1.02 0.89
CA ALA A 344 31.11 -0.24 1.64
C ALA A 344 30.61 -0.12 3.09
N ALA A 345 30.80 1.03 3.75
CA ALA A 345 30.32 1.25 5.11
C ALA A 345 28.80 1.33 5.14
N VAL A 346 28.18 2.06 4.20
CA VAL A 346 26.73 2.16 4.06
C VAL A 346 26.10 0.79 3.74
N VAL A 347 26.73 0.02 2.82
CA VAL A 347 26.27 -1.33 2.47
C VAL A 347 26.32 -2.25 3.70
N GLN A 348 27.40 -2.19 4.48
CA GLN A 348 27.56 -3.01 5.68
C GLN A 348 26.48 -2.65 6.74
N ARG A 349 26.25 -1.36 6.98
CA ARG A 349 25.21 -0.91 7.92
C ARG A 349 23.80 -1.30 7.45
N GLY A 350 23.52 -1.15 6.16
CA GLY A 350 22.25 -1.62 5.57
C GLY A 350 22.06 -3.12 5.75
N TYR A 351 23.11 -3.91 5.55
CA TYR A 351 23.07 -5.36 5.73
C TYR A 351 22.86 -5.75 7.20
N GLU A 352 23.46 -5.04 8.15
CA GLU A 352 23.21 -5.24 9.59
C GLU A 352 21.71 -5.11 9.92
N TYR A 353 21.05 -4.05 9.42
CA TYR A 353 19.62 -3.89 9.60
C TYR A 353 18.81 -5.01 8.95
N LEU A 354 19.17 -5.38 7.72
CA LEU A 354 18.47 -6.44 6.97
C LEU A 354 18.58 -7.80 7.65
N LYS A 355 19.69 -8.12 8.31
CA LYS A 355 19.82 -9.34 9.12
C LYS A 355 18.80 -9.39 10.27
N GLY A 356 18.66 -8.30 11.01
CA GLY A 356 17.64 -8.21 12.07
C GLY A 356 16.22 -8.26 11.53
N PHE A 357 15.99 -7.64 10.37
CA PHE A 357 14.70 -7.59 9.71
C PHE A 357 14.32 -8.92 9.03
N ALA A 358 15.27 -9.74 8.57
CA ALA A 358 14.98 -10.90 7.71
C ALA A 358 13.86 -11.82 8.23
N PRO A 359 13.76 -12.18 9.54
CA PRO A 359 12.66 -13.01 10.03
C PRO A 359 11.27 -12.42 9.79
N GLU A 360 11.16 -11.09 9.62
CA GLU A 360 9.91 -10.40 9.30
C GLU A 360 9.27 -10.92 8.02
N THR A 361 10.08 -11.29 7.02
CA THR A 361 9.59 -11.78 5.73
C THR A 361 8.79 -13.08 5.85
N LEU A 362 9.06 -13.89 6.88
CA LEU A 362 8.29 -15.10 7.21
C LEU A 362 7.03 -14.75 8.01
N LEU A 363 7.20 -13.90 9.02
CA LEU A 363 6.12 -13.54 9.92
C LEU A 363 5.03 -12.71 9.24
N THR A 364 5.40 -11.81 8.33
CA THR A 364 4.44 -11.04 7.54
C THR A 364 3.56 -11.90 6.65
N ALA A 365 4.04 -13.04 6.17
CA ALA A 365 3.24 -14.00 5.41
C ALA A 365 2.04 -14.50 6.24
N VAL A 366 2.25 -14.79 7.51
CA VAL A 366 1.21 -15.21 8.45
C VAL A 366 0.32 -14.02 8.81
N LEU A 367 0.92 -12.92 9.27
CA LEU A 367 0.19 -11.75 9.74
C LEU A 367 -0.74 -11.19 8.66
N PHE A 368 -0.22 -10.94 7.45
CA PHE A 368 -0.98 -10.32 6.36
C PHE A 368 -2.08 -11.23 5.81
N SER A 369 -1.87 -12.56 5.81
CA SER A 369 -2.94 -13.51 5.47
C SER A 369 -4.07 -13.49 6.51
N MET A 370 -3.74 -13.40 7.80
CA MET A 370 -4.73 -13.26 8.87
C MET A 370 -5.45 -11.90 8.81
N MET A 371 -4.71 -10.81 8.56
CA MET A 371 -5.31 -9.49 8.34
C MET A 371 -6.27 -9.51 7.14
N GLY A 372 -5.88 -10.15 6.03
CA GLY A 372 -6.77 -10.35 4.88
C GLY A 372 -8.04 -11.12 5.24
N TYR A 373 -7.94 -12.13 6.08
CA TYR A 373 -9.10 -12.87 6.60
C TYR A 373 -10.02 -12.00 7.45
N PHE A 374 -9.47 -11.24 8.40
CA PHE A 374 -10.27 -10.34 9.24
C PHE A 374 -10.88 -9.20 8.42
N ASN A 375 -10.15 -8.61 7.49
CA ASN A 375 -10.65 -7.59 6.59
C ASN A 375 -11.82 -8.10 5.74
N GLY A 376 -11.68 -9.29 5.16
CA GLY A 376 -12.74 -9.94 4.38
C GLY A 376 -13.99 -10.26 5.20
N ASN A 377 -13.83 -10.54 6.50
CA ASN A 377 -14.95 -10.70 7.44
C ASN A 377 -15.53 -9.35 7.93
N GLY A 378 -14.96 -8.21 7.54
CA GLY A 378 -15.38 -6.88 8.00
C GLY A 378 -14.92 -6.56 9.44
N LYS A 379 -13.95 -7.30 9.99
CA LYS A 379 -13.38 -7.08 11.32
C LYS A 379 -12.19 -6.11 11.28
N THR A 380 -12.30 -5.03 10.50
CA THR A 380 -11.21 -4.08 10.25
C THR A 380 -10.85 -3.25 11.47
N VAL A 381 -11.81 -2.98 12.37
CA VAL A 381 -11.52 -2.34 13.67
C VAL A 381 -10.58 -3.21 14.50
N TRP A 382 -10.73 -4.53 14.47
CA TRP A 382 -9.79 -5.43 15.13
C TRP A 382 -8.39 -5.33 14.52
N VAL A 383 -8.30 -5.33 13.19
CA VAL A 383 -7.02 -5.21 12.48
C VAL A 383 -6.32 -3.90 12.83
N MET A 384 -7.07 -2.80 12.90
CA MET A 384 -6.57 -1.50 13.35
C MET A 384 -6.05 -1.57 14.80
N LEU A 385 -6.85 -2.08 15.73
CA LEU A 385 -6.46 -2.18 17.15
C LEU A 385 -5.22 -3.05 17.33
N GLN A 386 -5.16 -4.20 16.66
CA GLN A 386 -4.00 -5.08 16.68
C GLN A 386 -2.76 -4.37 16.15
N GLY A 387 -2.88 -3.66 15.01
CA GLY A 387 -1.78 -2.89 14.42
C GLY A 387 -1.30 -1.75 15.33
N LEU A 388 -2.22 -1.04 16.01
CA LEU A 388 -1.89 -0.02 17.01
C LEU A 388 -1.11 -0.60 18.18
N ILE A 389 -1.61 -1.66 18.79
CA ILE A 389 -0.98 -2.33 19.94
C ILE A 389 0.42 -2.82 19.54
N GLN A 390 0.52 -3.51 18.41
CA GLN A 390 1.78 -4.03 17.88
C GLN A 390 2.81 -2.90 17.65
N THR A 391 2.39 -1.79 17.07
CA THR A 391 3.28 -0.69 16.69
C THR A 391 3.66 0.16 17.89
N LEU A 392 2.68 0.63 18.67
CA LEU A 392 2.92 1.60 19.75
C LEU A 392 3.46 0.97 21.03
N LEU A 393 3.03 -0.27 21.35
CA LEU A 393 3.42 -0.93 22.59
C LEU A 393 4.59 -1.91 22.44
N VAL A 394 4.91 -2.36 21.23
CA VAL A 394 5.99 -3.32 21.02
C VAL A 394 7.07 -2.75 20.11
N ARG A 395 6.72 -2.40 18.86
CA ARG A 395 7.71 -2.02 17.84
C ARG A 395 8.49 -0.77 18.21
N LEU A 396 7.80 0.32 18.52
CA LEU A 396 8.45 1.60 18.84
C LEU A 396 9.21 1.56 20.15
N PRO A 397 8.67 1.05 21.29
CA PRO A 397 9.41 0.96 22.53
C PRO A 397 10.65 0.06 22.43
N PHE A 398 10.54 -1.09 21.74
CA PHE A 398 11.67 -1.98 21.54
C PHE A 398 12.76 -1.34 20.68
N ALA A 399 12.40 -0.72 19.55
CA ALA A 399 13.36 -0.02 18.68
C ALA A 399 14.05 1.14 19.42
N TYR A 400 13.27 1.93 20.18
CA TYR A 400 13.83 3.01 21.00
C TYR A 400 14.81 2.46 22.05
N TYR A 401 14.41 1.43 22.81
CA TYR A 401 15.26 0.81 23.81
C TYR A 401 16.58 0.32 23.21
N MET A 402 16.53 -0.37 22.06
CA MET A 402 17.73 -0.85 21.37
C MET A 402 18.60 0.29 20.81
N SER A 403 18.01 1.45 20.49
CA SER A 403 18.75 2.60 19.96
C SER A 403 19.53 3.39 21.00
N ILE A 404 19.20 3.25 22.30
CA ILE A 404 19.85 3.97 23.40
C ILE A 404 20.88 3.12 24.15
N GLN A 405 21.08 1.85 23.77
CA GLN A 405 22.10 1.00 24.40
C GLN A 405 23.51 1.47 24.04
N PRO A 406 24.52 1.26 24.93
CA PRO A 406 25.89 1.66 24.63
C PRO A 406 26.49 1.03 23.38
N ASP A 407 26.06 -0.19 23.06
CA ASP A 407 26.43 -1.00 21.88
C ASP A 407 25.29 -1.13 20.90
N ALA A 408 24.53 -0.04 20.70
CA ALA A 408 23.40 -0.01 19.78
C ALA A 408 23.82 -0.45 18.37
N SER A 409 23.12 -1.46 17.83
CA SER A 409 23.36 -1.98 16.50
C SER A 409 22.12 -1.93 15.62
N LEU A 410 22.31 -1.74 14.33
CA LEU A 410 21.20 -1.77 13.38
C LEU A 410 20.54 -3.16 13.31
N THR A 411 21.26 -4.24 13.60
CA THR A 411 20.69 -5.59 13.69
C THR A 411 19.66 -5.68 14.81
N ASN A 412 19.99 -5.15 16.00
CA ASN A 412 19.10 -5.16 17.16
C ASN A 412 17.87 -4.28 16.93
N ILE A 413 18.04 -3.11 16.29
CA ILE A 413 16.92 -2.25 15.91
C ILE A 413 16.05 -2.93 14.85
N GLY A 414 16.66 -3.63 13.89
CA GLY A 414 15.96 -4.40 12.86
C GLY A 414 15.05 -5.50 13.41
N LEU A 415 15.41 -6.08 14.58
CA LEU A 415 14.57 -7.08 15.27
C LEU A 415 13.24 -6.51 15.80
N ALA A 416 13.10 -5.20 15.89
CA ALA A 416 11.83 -4.58 16.35
C ALA A 416 10.64 -4.96 15.45
N ALA A 417 10.86 -5.11 14.14
CA ALA A 417 9.82 -5.53 13.21
C ALA A 417 9.36 -6.98 13.49
N PRO A 418 10.22 -8.02 13.40
CA PRO A 418 9.78 -9.39 13.60
C PRO A 418 9.24 -9.66 15.01
N ILE A 419 9.79 -9.05 16.05
CA ILE A 419 9.25 -9.20 17.42
C ILE A 419 7.85 -8.64 17.52
N SER A 420 7.62 -7.45 16.99
CA SER A 420 6.29 -6.84 17.00
C SER A 420 5.29 -7.63 16.16
N THR A 421 5.72 -8.16 15.02
CA THR A 421 4.86 -8.97 14.14
C THR A 421 4.53 -10.33 14.76
N ALA A 422 5.47 -10.97 15.43
CA ALA A 422 5.21 -12.19 16.21
C ALA A 422 4.14 -11.93 17.30
N PHE A 423 4.25 -10.81 18.00
CA PHE A 423 3.23 -10.40 18.98
C PHE A 423 1.87 -10.16 18.30
N GLY A 424 1.83 -9.48 17.17
CA GLY A 424 0.62 -9.26 16.36
C GLY A 424 -0.04 -10.58 15.91
N ILE A 425 0.77 -11.58 15.53
CA ILE A 425 0.28 -12.92 15.17
C ILE A 425 -0.39 -13.58 16.40
N VAL A 426 0.22 -13.51 17.57
CA VAL A 426 -0.37 -14.06 18.81
C VAL A 426 -1.72 -13.42 19.08
N LEU A 427 -1.85 -12.11 18.97
CA LEU A 427 -3.13 -11.41 19.14
C LEU A 427 -4.17 -11.88 18.11
N ASN A 428 -3.77 -12.01 16.85
CA ASN A 428 -4.65 -12.46 15.78
C ASN A 428 -5.09 -13.92 15.96
N VAL A 429 -4.19 -14.81 16.40
CA VAL A 429 -4.53 -16.20 16.72
C VAL A 429 -5.51 -16.25 17.89
N ALA A 430 -5.28 -15.49 18.95
CA ALA A 430 -6.20 -15.42 20.09
C ALA A 430 -7.60 -14.95 19.68
N CYS A 431 -7.68 -13.89 18.86
CA CYS A 431 -8.95 -13.41 18.33
C CYS A 431 -9.63 -14.43 17.42
N PHE A 432 -8.88 -15.10 16.56
CA PHE A 432 -9.40 -16.15 15.67
C PHE A 432 -10.01 -17.30 16.48
N LEU A 433 -9.30 -17.80 17.48
CA LEU A 433 -9.78 -18.88 18.36
C LEU A 433 -11.01 -18.44 19.17
N TYR A 434 -11.04 -17.21 19.67
CA TYR A 434 -12.19 -16.66 20.36
C TYR A 434 -13.43 -16.62 19.46
N LEU A 435 -13.31 -16.14 18.23
CA LEU A 435 -14.42 -16.10 17.28
C LEU A 435 -14.90 -17.50 16.87
N GLU A 436 -13.98 -18.46 16.72
CA GLU A 436 -14.33 -19.86 16.47
C GLU A 436 -15.13 -20.49 17.62
N HIS A 437 -14.72 -20.19 18.85
CA HIS A 437 -15.39 -20.71 20.04
C HIS A 437 -16.79 -20.08 20.21
N ALA A 438 -16.89 -18.78 19.97
CA ALA A 438 -18.17 -18.08 19.99
C ALA A 438 -19.15 -18.61 18.91
N ALA A 439 -18.65 -18.86 17.69
CA ALA A 439 -19.47 -19.41 16.60
C ALA A 439 -19.92 -20.86 16.81
N LYS A 440 -19.30 -21.63 17.71
CA LYS A 440 -19.74 -22.98 18.07
C LYS A 440 -20.82 -23.00 19.16
N ARG A 441 -20.99 -21.89 19.87
CA ARG A 441 -21.95 -21.72 20.94
C ARG A 441 -23.27 -21.08 20.51
N SER A 442 -23.25 -20.37 19.36
CA SER A 442 -24.43 -19.82 18.68
C SER A 442 -25.02 -20.83 17.70
#